data_171af74c9a640b09e09e30a8d1f14677
#
_entry.id   171af74c9a640b09e09e30a8d1f14677
#
_cell.length_a   1.000
_cell.length_b   1.000
_cell.length_c   1.000
_cell.angle_alpha   90.00
_cell.angle_beta   90.00
_cell.angle_gamma   90.00
#
_symmetry.space_group_name_H-M   'P 1'
#
loop_
_entity.id
_entity.type
_entity.pdbx_description
1 polymer ?
#
loop_
_entity_poly.entity_id
_entity_poly.type
_entity_poly.pdbx_seq_one_letter_code
_entity_poly.pdbx_strand_id
1 'polypeptide(L)'
;MFQSSTTLDRKPDGIQLDTIGMSWRELKEEILNAHKPIKDYFFKGLGNRLQFEDSIIAESIMLQFAKMDAPALPIHDSFIMHHGFSTYGELEEAMRKAFYERFNRDIGVSKELVVKHKSNIPIDKDELSTPSFDDIINAENDYSQWRDRDDMWMSRK
;
A
#
# COMPACT_ATOMS: atom_id res chain seq x y z
N MET A 1 15.70 9.07 10.76
CA MET A 1 16.64 10.08 10.25
C MET A 1 15.93 11.24 9.55
N PHE A 2 14.91 11.02 8.69
CA PHE A 2 14.16 12.12 8.04
C PHE A 2 13.31 12.95 9.01
N GLN A 3 12.85 12.37 10.10
CA GLN A 3 12.08 13.09 11.13
C GLN A 3 12.95 13.99 12.02
N SER A 4 14.27 13.75 12.09
CA SER A 4 15.18 14.54 12.90
C SER A 4 15.61 15.79 12.16
N SER A 5 15.58 16.94 12.87
CA SER A 5 16.14 18.21 12.39
C SER A 5 17.61 18.40 12.78
N THR A 6 18.16 17.49 13.57
CA THR A 6 19.55 17.53 14.04
C THR A 6 20.23 16.18 13.82
N THR A 7 21.55 16.19 13.72
CA THR A 7 22.35 14.99 13.65
C THR A 7 22.14 14.15 14.93
N LEU A 8 21.87 12.86 14.76
CA LEU A 8 21.70 11.94 15.88
C LEU A 8 23.07 11.50 16.41
N ASP A 9 23.58 12.16 17.44
CA ASP A 9 24.90 11.86 18.00
C ASP A 9 24.86 10.61 18.90
N ARG A 10 23.70 10.36 19.53
CA ARG A 10 23.49 9.16 20.35
C ARG A 10 22.62 8.16 19.60
N LYS A 11 22.91 6.88 19.86
CA LYS A 11 22.10 5.77 19.35
C LYS A 11 20.67 5.87 19.91
N PRO A 12 19.63 5.80 19.05
CA PRO A 12 18.24 5.69 19.51
C PRO A 12 18.01 4.40 20.31
N ASP A 13 17.08 4.44 21.24
CA ASP A 13 16.68 3.28 22.01
C ASP A 13 16.11 2.18 21.07
N GLY A 14 16.33 0.93 21.43
CA GLY A 14 15.86 -0.24 20.67
C GLY A 14 16.78 -0.71 19.53
N ILE A 15 17.83 0.04 19.15
CA ILE A 15 18.79 -0.43 18.15
C ILE A 15 19.85 -1.31 18.83
N GLN A 16 19.91 -2.58 18.42
CA GLN A 16 20.89 -3.55 18.92
C GLN A 16 22.11 -3.57 17.98
N LEU A 17 23.16 -2.83 18.32
CA LEU A 17 24.38 -2.74 17.50
C LEU A 17 25.28 -3.97 17.63
N ASP A 18 25.20 -4.66 18.75
CA ASP A 18 26.04 -5.84 19.03
C ASP A 18 25.80 -6.98 18.04
N THR A 19 24.57 -7.10 17.53
CA THR A 19 24.21 -8.09 16.50
C THR A 19 24.75 -7.74 15.12
N ILE A 20 25.03 -6.45 14.87
CA ILE A 20 25.51 -5.94 13.58
C ILE A 20 27.04 -5.82 13.58
N GLY A 21 27.68 -5.80 14.73
CA GLY A 21 29.13 -5.66 14.89
C GLY A 21 29.68 -4.30 14.48
N MET A 22 28.85 -3.25 14.49
CA MET A 22 29.20 -1.89 14.10
C MET A 22 28.91 -0.90 15.24
N SER A 23 29.68 0.17 15.32
CA SER A 23 29.33 1.31 16.15
C SER A 23 28.19 2.13 15.52
N TRP A 24 27.51 2.93 16.35
CA TRP A 24 26.45 3.84 15.87
C TRP A 24 26.95 4.83 14.80
N ARG A 25 28.18 5.28 14.93
CA ARG A 25 28.81 6.18 13.96
C ARG A 25 29.03 5.48 12.62
N GLU A 26 29.58 4.30 12.60
CA GLU A 26 29.80 3.49 11.39
C GLU A 26 28.48 3.19 10.71
N LEU A 27 27.45 2.75 11.45
CA LEU A 27 26.13 2.50 10.89
C LEU A 27 25.52 3.73 10.22
N LYS A 28 25.65 4.93 10.84
CA LYS A 28 25.19 6.17 10.22
C LYS A 28 25.93 6.47 8.91
N GLU A 29 27.25 6.33 8.90
CA GLU A 29 28.08 6.57 7.73
C GLU A 29 27.70 5.61 6.60
N GLU A 30 27.49 4.33 6.90
CA GLU A 30 27.07 3.34 5.92
C GLU A 30 25.68 3.64 5.34
N ILE A 31 24.70 4.03 6.18
CA ILE A 31 23.38 4.44 5.71
C ILE A 31 23.47 5.66 4.77
N LEU A 32 24.26 6.67 5.14
CA LEU A 32 24.43 7.86 4.31
C LEU A 32 25.15 7.55 3.00
N ASN A 33 26.11 6.61 3.01
CA ASN A 33 26.80 6.15 1.83
C ASN A 33 25.90 5.33 0.90
N ALA A 34 25.07 4.45 1.45
CA ALA A 34 24.10 3.68 0.69
C ALA A 34 23.05 4.57 0.01
N HIS A 35 22.74 5.72 0.62
CA HIS A 35 21.72 6.66 0.15
C HIS A 35 22.30 7.98 -0.36
N LYS A 36 23.45 7.95 -1.02
CA LYS A 36 24.16 9.14 -1.54
C LYS A 36 23.27 10.15 -2.28
N PRO A 37 22.34 9.74 -3.17
CA PRO A 37 21.52 10.69 -3.92
C PRO A 37 20.60 11.56 -3.05
N ILE A 38 20.25 11.08 -1.86
CA ILE A 38 19.32 11.77 -0.94
C ILE A 38 19.96 12.13 0.40
N LYS A 39 21.27 11.94 0.56
CA LYS A 39 21.96 12.16 1.85
C LYS A 39 21.78 13.57 2.42
N ASP A 40 21.68 14.58 1.55
CA ASP A 40 21.55 15.98 1.93
C ASP A 40 20.19 16.32 2.53
N TYR A 41 19.22 15.40 2.40
CA TYR A 41 17.89 15.52 3.00
C TYR A 41 17.77 14.85 4.38
N PHE A 42 18.77 14.06 4.79
CA PHE A 42 18.81 13.53 6.15
C PHE A 42 19.00 14.65 7.17
N PHE A 43 18.44 14.49 8.35
CA PHE A 43 18.53 15.44 9.47
C PHE A 43 18.02 16.86 9.17
N LYS A 44 17.10 16.99 8.23
CA LYS A 44 16.46 18.27 7.86
C LYS A 44 15.03 18.39 8.38
N GLY A 45 14.54 17.42 9.14
CA GLY A 45 13.16 17.42 9.65
C GLY A 45 12.10 17.32 8.56
N LEU A 46 12.43 16.73 7.41
CA LEU A 46 11.54 16.67 6.24
C LEU A 46 10.45 15.60 6.36
N GLY A 47 10.52 14.73 7.37
CA GLY A 47 9.57 13.62 7.50
C GLY A 47 8.11 14.08 7.54
N ASN A 48 7.80 15.09 8.36
CA ASN A 48 6.44 15.63 8.46
C ASN A 48 5.96 16.24 7.14
N ARG A 49 6.86 16.90 6.40
CA ARG A 49 6.53 17.45 5.08
C ARG A 49 6.25 16.33 4.08
N LEU A 50 7.04 15.28 4.06
CA LEU A 50 6.82 14.13 3.18
C LEU A 50 5.49 13.42 3.51
N GLN A 51 5.17 13.25 4.79
CA GLN A 51 3.88 12.70 5.22
C GLN A 51 2.71 13.59 4.80
N PHE A 52 2.88 14.90 4.85
CA PHE A 52 1.86 15.85 4.38
C PHE A 52 1.66 15.75 2.86
N GLU A 53 2.73 15.67 2.08
CA GLU A 53 2.64 15.49 0.63
C GLU A 53 1.93 14.17 0.27
N ASP A 54 2.25 13.09 0.98
CA ASP A 54 1.62 11.79 0.82
C ASP A 54 0.13 11.84 1.16
N SER A 55 -0.25 12.53 2.24
CA SER A 55 -1.66 12.69 2.62
C SER A 55 -2.49 13.45 1.58
N ILE A 56 -1.91 14.43 0.88
CA ILE A 56 -2.59 15.15 -0.20
C ILE A 56 -2.89 14.21 -1.38
N ILE A 57 -1.93 13.37 -1.73
CA ILE A 57 -2.12 12.37 -2.80
C ILE A 57 -3.21 11.39 -2.40
N ALA A 58 -3.14 10.84 -1.18
CA ALA A 58 -4.12 9.91 -0.67
C ALA A 58 -5.53 10.53 -0.63
N GLU A 59 -5.67 11.76 -0.16
CA GLU A 59 -6.94 12.49 -0.15
C GLU A 59 -7.51 12.63 -1.56
N SER A 60 -6.69 13.03 -2.54
CA SER A 60 -7.12 13.19 -3.94
C SER A 60 -7.69 11.89 -4.51
N ILE A 61 -7.02 10.76 -4.26
CA ILE A 61 -7.46 9.43 -4.70
C ILE A 61 -8.76 9.04 -4.00
N MET A 62 -8.82 9.16 -2.67
CA MET A 62 -10.02 8.82 -1.91
C MET A 62 -11.23 9.64 -2.35
N LEU A 63 -11.07 10.96 -2.57
CA LEU A 63 -12.15 11.84 -3.01
C LEU A 63 -12.62 11.52 -4.44
N GLN A 64 -11.73 11.10 -5.32
CA GLN A 64 -12.11 10.66 -6.66
C GLN A 64 -13.04 9.46 -6.59
N PHE A 65 -12.68 8.44 -5.84
CA PHE A 65 -13.47 7.21 -5.71
C PHE A 65 -14.72 7.37 -4.84
N ALA A 66 -14.67 8.22 -3.81
CA ALA A 66 -15.85 8.53 -3.00
C ALA A 66 -16.97 9.18 -3.82
N LYS A 67 -16.63 10.04 -4.80
CA LYS A 67 -17.62 10.65 -5.73
C LYS A 67 -18.31 9.62 -6.63
N MET A 68 -17.70 8.47 -6.81
CA MET A 68 -18.22 7.35 -7.62
C MET A 68 -18.87 6.27 -6.74
N ASP A 69 -19.03 6.54 -5.45
CA ASP A 69 -19.54 5.58 -4.45
C ASP A 69 -18.73 4.28 -4.39
N ALA A 70 -17.43 4.39 -4.61
CA ALA A 70 -16.48 3.29 -4.66
C ALA A 70 -15.33 3.57 -3.67
N PRO A 71 -15.49 3.27 -2.37
CA PRO A 71 -14.50 3.64 -1.37
C PRO A 71 -13.16 2.94 -1.62
N ALA A 72 -12.10 3.74 -1.70
CA ALA A 72 -10.72 3.30 -1.69
C ALA A 72 -10.14 3.51 -0.28
N LEU A 73 -9.62 2.46 0.34
CA LEU A 73 -9.09 2.49 1.70
C LEU A 73 -7.57 2.62 1.66
N PRO A 74 -6.98 3.72 2.14
CA PRO A 74 -5.54 3.91 2.14
C PRO A 74 -4.87 3.05 3.22
N ILE A 75 -3.78 2.39 2.88
CA ILE A 75 -2.89 1.70 3.81
C ILE A 75 -1.45 2.08 3.44
N HIS A 76 -0.87 3.01 4.19
CA HIS A 76 0.43 3.60 3.88
C HIS A 76 0.47 4.19 2.46
N ASP A 77 1.31 3.66 1.60
CA ASP A 77 1.50 4.01 0.18
C ASP A 77 0.62 3.16 -0.78
N SER A 78 -0.30 2.38 -0.23
CA SER A 78 -1.16 1.47 -0.97
C SER A 78 -2.64 1.80 -0.77
N PHE A 79 -3.49 1.28 -1.65
CA PHE A 79 -4.94 1.36 -1.51
C PHE A 79 -5.58 0.00 -1.64
N ILE A 80 -6.56 -0.28 -0.79
CA ILE A 80 -7.44 -1.44 -0.94
C ILE A 80 -8.76 -0.96 -1.48
N MET A 81 -9.25 -1.66 -2.48
CA MET A 81 -10.50 -1.38 -3.16
C MET A 81 -11.26 -2.68 -3.41
N HIS A 82 -12.58 -2.60 -3.45
CA HIS A 82 -13.38 -3.76 -3.82
C HIS A 82 -13.07 -4.15 -5.28
N HIS A 83 -12.92 -5.44 -5.52
CA HIS A 83 -12.50 -5.99 -6.82
C HIS A 83 -13.39 -5.51 -7.99
N GLY A 84 -14.72 -5.47 -7.82
CA GLY A 84 -15.65 -5.01 -8.85
C GLY A 84 -15.51 -3.52 -9.25
N PHE A 85 -14.79 -2.72 -8.47
CA PHE A 85 -14.57 -1.29 -8.75
C PHE A 85 -13.19 -0.98 -9.34
N SER A 86 -12.29 -1.95 -9.44
CA SER A 86 -10.91 -1.75 -9.93
C SER A 86 -10.47 -2.83 -10.91
N THR A 87 -11.41 -3.33 -11.70
CA THR A 87 -11.14 -4.44 -12.64
C THR A 87 -10.25 -3.99 -13.79
N TYR A 88 -10.41 -2.75 -14.26
CA TYR A 88 -9.78 -2.24 -15.49
C TYR A 88 -8.61 -1.29 -15.26
N GLY A 89 -8.06 -1.24 -14.05
CA GLY A 89 -6.87 -0.42 -13.75
C GLY A 89 -7.16 1.00 -13.33
N GLU A 90 -8.41 1.32 -12.98
CA GLU A 90 -8.82 2.67 -12.58
C GLU A 90 -8.07 3.17 -11.34
N LEU A 91 -7.80 2.29 -10.39
CA LEU A 91 -7.05 2.67 -9.18
C LEU A 91 -5.60 3.01 -9.53
N GLU A 92 -4.94 2.18 -10.33
CA GLU A 92 -3.57 2.42 -10.78
C GLU A 92 -3.45 3.71 -11.58
N GLU A 93 -4.43 4.00 -12.45
CA GLU A 93 -4.47 5.25 -13.20
C GLU A 93 -4.67 6.45 -12.28
N ALA A 94 -5.61 6.38 -11.33
CA ALA A 94 -5.84 7.42 -10.33
C ALA A 94 -4.59 7.71 -9.48
N MET A 95 -3.88 6.65 -9.05
CA MET A 95 -2.63 6.79 -8.30
C MET A 95 -1.54 7.49 -9.12
N ARG A 96 -1.33 7.07 -10.37
CA ARG A 96 -0.35 7.71 -11.27
C ARG A 96 -0.71 9.16 -11.54
N LYS A 97 -1.98 9.43 -11.82
CA LYS A 97 -2.47 10.78 -12.08
C LYS A 97 -2.28 11.70 -10.88
N ALA A 98 -2.70 11.28 -9.68
CA ALA A 98 -2.55 12.07 -8.46
C ALA A 98 -1.08 12.38 -8.15
N PHE A 99 -0.20 11.42 -8.34
CA PHE A 99 1.24 11.62 -8.18
C PHE A 99 1.82 12.56 -9.23
N TYR A 100 1.43 12.40 -10.50
CA TYR A 100 1.86 13.25 -11.59
C TYR A 100 1.42 14.70 -11.40
N GLU A 101 0.16 14.92 -11.02
CA GLU A 101 -0.38 16.26 -10.74
C GLU A 101 0.37 16.95 -9.59
N ARG A 102 0.85 16.18 -8.61
CA ARG A 102 1.58 16.73 -7.47
C ARG A 102 3.05 17.02 -7.77
N PHE A 103 3.73 16.12 -8.46
CA PHE A 103 5.18 16.16 -8.63
C PHE A 103 5.66 16.34 -10.07
N ASN A 104 4.75 16.32 -11.05
CA ASN A 104 5.06 16.32 -12.49
C ASN A 104 6.05 15.22 -12.87
N ARG A 105 5.86 14.04 -12.31
CA ARG A 105 6.67 12.84 -12.53
C ARG A 105 5.82 11.58 -12.52
N ASP A 106 6.22 10.61 -13.31
CA ASP A 106 5.58 9.30 -13.30
C ASP A 106 6.06 8.44 -12.13
N ILE A 107 5.16 7.56 -11.68
CA ILE A 107 5.42 6.57 -10.63
C ILE A 107 5.02 5.18 -11.12
N GLY A 108 5.82 4.17 -10.77
CA GLY A 108 5.44 2.76 -10.93
C GLY A 108 4.39 2.38 -9.89
N VAL A 109 3.29 1.80 -10.36
CA VAL A 109 2.23 1.25 -9.51
C VAL A 109 2.12 -0.23 -9.79
N SER A 110 2.09 -1.06 -8.75
CA SER A 110 1.86 -2.50 -8.83
C SER A 110 0.47 -2.83 -8.30
N LYS A 111 -0.15 -3.87 -8.85
CA LYS A 111 -1.45 -4.38 -8.43
C LYS A 111 -1.30 -5.79 -7.89
N GLU A 112 -1.93 -6.05 -6.77
CA GLU A 112 -2.07 -7.37 -6.19
C GLU A 112 -3.55 -7.69 -5.99
N LEU A 113 -3.98 -8.86 -6.46
CA LEU A 113 -5.31 -9.37 -6.18
C LEU A 113 -5.27 -10.16 -4.87
N VAL A 114 -5.88 -9.59 -3.84
CA VAL A 114 -6.06 -10.30 -2.58
C VAL A 114 -7.25 -11.26 -2.76
N VAL A 115 -6.97 -12.42 -3.31
CA VAL A 115 -7.94 -13.52 -3.31
C VAL A 115 -7.92 -14.14 -1.92
N LYS A 116 -9.07 -14.16 -1.22
CA LYS A 116 -9.21 -15.00 -0.03
C LYS A 116 -9.09 -16.46 -0.45
N HIS A 117 -7.88 -16.95 -0.56
CA HIS A 117 -7.70 -18.39 -0.50
C HIS A 117 -8.08 -18.84 0.91
N LYS A 118 -9.11 -19.66 1.03
CA LYS A 118 -9.40 -20.45 2.26
C LYS A 118 -8.24 -21.39 2.63
N SER A 119 -7.10 -21.32 1.98
CA SER A 119 -6.00 -22.26 2.00
C SER A 119 -4.80 -21.90 2.88
N ASN A 120 -5.01 -21.16 3.99
CA ASN A 120 -4.06 -21.23 5.09
C ASN A 120 -4.42 -22.35 6.10
N ILE A 121 -5.38 -23.19 5.78
CA ILE A 121 -5.54 -24.49 6.42
C ILE A 121 -4.61 -25.43 5.66
N PRO A 122 -3.66 -26.11 6.33
CA PRO A 122 -2.92 -27.18 5.70
C PRO A 122 -3.97 -28.16 5.14
N ILE A 123 -4.11 -28.24 3.83
CA ILE A 123 -4.98 -29.24 3.19
C ILE A 123 -4.27 -30.55 3.45
N ASP A 124 -4.75 -31.28 4.43
CA ASP A 124 -4.44 -32.70 4.54
C ASP A 124 -4.95 -33.32 3.23
N LYS A 125 -4.03 -33.81 2.41
CA LYS A 125 -4.36 -34.29 1.05
C LYS A 125 -5.32 -35.49 1.04
N ASP A 126 -5.61 -36.03 2.21
CA ASP A 126 -6.53 -37.13 2.42
C ASP A 126 -7.98 -36.68 2.73
N GLU A 127 -8.20 -35.37 3.02
CA GLU A 127 -9.55 -34.79 3.12
C GLU A 127 -9.86 -33.89 1.93
N LEU A 128 -9.97 -34.43 0.74
CA LEU A 128 -10.72 -33.83 -0.35
C LEU A 128 -12.21 -33.96 0.00
N SER A 129 -12.65 -33.20 1.01
CA SER A 129 -14.07 -33.02 1.25
C SER A 129 -14.64 -32.28 0.05
N THR A 130 -15.56 -32.92 -0.66
CA THR A 130 -16.42 -32.23 -1.62
C THR A 130 -17.00 -31.01 -0.92
N PRO A 131 -16.95 -29.81 -1.54
CA PRO A 131 -17.50 -28.60 -0.94
C PRO A 131 -18.95 -28.88 -0.53
N SER A 132 -19.32 -28.45 0.66
CA SER A 132 -20.68 -28.58 1.15
C SER A 132 -21.63 -27.77 0.25
N PHE A 133 -22.91 -28.11 0.27
CA PHE A 133 -23.93 -27.35 -0.47
C PHE A 133 -23.93 -25.88 -0.04
N ASP A 134 -23.71 -25.60 1.25
CA ASP A 134 -23.62 -24.24 1.78
C ASP A 134 -22.37 -23.49 1.25
N ASP A 135 -21.25 -24.16 1.06
CA ASP A 135 -20.05 -23.55 0.45
C ASP A 135 -20.28 -23.15 -1.00
N ILE A 136 -21.04 -23.97 -1.74
CA ILE A 136 -21.40 -23.67 -3.13
C ILE A 136 -22.35 -22.47 -3.18
N ILE A 137 -23.39 -22.46 -2.37
CA ILE A 137 -24.36 -21.36 -2.31
C ILE A 137 -23.69 -20.05 -1.88
N ASN A 138 -22.78 -20.09 -0.91
CA ASN A 138 -22.04 -18.91 -0.49
C ASN A 138 -21.12 -18.40 -1.61
N ALA A 139 -20.45 -19.28 -2.34
CA ALA A 139 -19.62 -18.89 -3.49
C ALA A 139 -20.45 -18.27 -4.63
N GLU A 140 -21.63 -18.80 -4.91
CA GLU A 140 -22.54 -18.23 -5.92
C GLU A 140 -23.08 -16.87 -5.49
N ASN A 141 -23.45 -16.69 -4.21
CA ASN A 141 -23.88 -15.41 -3.66
C ASN A 141 -22.77 -14.36 -3.71
N ASP A 142 -21.55 -14.72 -3.33
CA ASP A 142 -20.39 -13.83 -3.40
C ASP A 142 -20.10 -13.40 -4.85
N TYR A 143 -20.20 -14.32 -5.81
CA TYR A 143 -20.02 -14.04 -7.23
C TYR A 143 -21.15 -13.14 -7.78
N SER A 144 -22.39 -13.40 -7.41
CA SER A 144 -23.54 -12.57 -7.81
C SER A 144 -23.39 -11.13 -7.31
N GLN A 145 -23.04 -10.95 -6.02
CA GLN A 145 -22.81 -9.61 -5.45
C GLN A 145 -21.65 -8.88 -6.12
N TRP A 146 -20.60 -9.60 -6.49
CA TRP A 146 -19.47 -9.02 -7.24
C TRP A 146 -19.93 -8.54 -8.61
N ARG A 147 -20.66 -9.35 -9.36
CA ARG A 147 -21.16 -9.02 -10.69
C ARG A 147 -22.10 -7.81 -10.65
N ASP A 148 -23.03 -7.76 -9.69
CA ASP A 148 -23.97 -6.65 -9.56
C ASP A 148 -23.25 -5.32 -9.27
N ARG A 149 -22.16 -5.35 -8.51
CA ARG A 149 -21.32 -4.17 -8.27
C ARG A 149 -20.52 -3.76 -9.50
N ASP A 150 -19.98 -4.70 -10.25
CA ASP A 150 -19.26 -4.44 -11.50
C ASP A 150 -20.20 -3.80 -12.55
N ASP A 151 -21.40 -4.33 -12.71
CA ASP A 151 -22.44 -3.79 -13.59
C ASP A 151 -22.85 -2.36 -13.17
N MET A 152 -23.03 -2.14 -11.88
CA MET A 152 -23.34 -0.80 -11.35
C MET A 152 -22.20 0.20 -11.58
N TRP A 153 -20.96 -0.21 -11.45
CA TRP A 153 -19.78 0.60 -11.74
C TRP A 153 -19.69 0.95 -13.21
N MET A 154 -19.88 -0.03 -14.08
CA MET A 154 -19.83 0.17 -15.53
C MET A 154 -20.95 1.09 -16.02
N SER A 155 -22.12 1.08 -15.40
CA SER A 155 -23.25 1.95 -15.75
C SER A 155 -23.04 3.43 -15.38
N ARG A 156 -22.04 3.74 -14.52
CA ARG A 156 -21.71 5.10 -14.06
C ARG A 156 -20.61 5.78 -14.90
N LYS A 157 -19.99 5.04 -15.81
CA LYS A 157 -18.99 5.54 -16.77
C LYS A 157 -19.64 6.12 -18.01
#